data_89b16b7370b66e4606e531a62db4f541
#
_entry.id   89b16b7370b66e4606e531a62db4f541
#
_cell.length_a   1.000
_cell.length_b   1.000
_cell.length_c   1.000
_cell.angle_alpha   90.00
_cell.angle_beta   90.00
_cell.angle_gamma   90.00
#
_symmetry.space_group_name_H-M   'P 1'
#
loop_
_entity.id
_entity.type
_entity.pdbx_description
1 polymer ?
#
loop_
_entity_poly.entity_id
_entity_poly.type
_entity_poly.pdbx_seq_one_letter_code
_entity_poly.pdbx_strand_id
1 'polypeptide(L)'
;TELVDEILKHASANDEKVFLLGAADGVAQKAADAMIKKYPTLNVNWFAGAQTVKVEKDEEASMTIAKINGFEPDYLLVAYGSPWQDLWIEENRPYLRVRVAIGVGGALDEWAGVIKLCPDLVDRLGFKWVWRLVAEPRRIGRIMRVLHFGLLVLYHKIID
;
A
#
# COMPACT_ATOMS: atom_id res chain seq x y z
N THR A 1 -3.54 4.19 -6.13
CA THR A 1 -4.94 4.38 -5.72
C THR A 1 -5.88 3.83 -6.77
N GLU A 2 -5.68 4.13 -8.05
CA GLU A 2 -6.51 3.60 -9.16
C GLU A 2 -6.50 2.08 -9.22
N LEU A 3 -5.32 1.44 -9.19
CA LEU A 3 -5.20 -0.02 -9.16
C LEU A 3 -5.95 -0.63 -7.98
N VAL A 4 -5.84 -0.03 -6.79
CA VAL A 4 -6.58 -0.50 -5.60
C VAL A 4 -8.09 -0.39 -5.85
N ASP A 5 -8.57 0.70 -6.42
CA ASP A 5 -9.98 0.91 -6.71
C ASP A 5 -10.52 -0.14 -7.71
N GLU A 6 -9.77 -0.45 -8.76
CA GLU A 6 -10.14 -1.50 -9.72
C GLU A 6 -10.16 -2.90 -9.08
N ILE A 7 -9.20 -3.21 -8.19
CA ILE A 7 -9.21 -4.47 -7.43
C ILE A 7 -10.46 -4.57 -6.55
N LEU A 8 -10.79 -3.50 -5.80
CA LEU A 8 -11.96 -3.50 -4.92
C LEU A 8 -13.27 -3.65 -5.69
N LYS A 9 -13.39 -2.96 -6.83
CA LYS A 9 -14.53 -3.07 -7.74
C LYS A 9 -14.68 -4.51 -8.28
N HIS A 10 -13.57 -5.11 -8.70
CA HIS A 10 -13.55 -6.49 -9.17
C HIS A 10 -13.93 -7.47 -8.06
N ALA A 11 -13.29 -7.35 -6.89
CA ALA A 11 -13.55 -8.21 -5.74
C ALA A 11 -15.01 -8.12 -5.28
N SER A 12 -15.57 -6.91 -5.20
CA SER A 12 -16.98 -6.67 -4.85
C SER A 12 -17.96 -7.30 -5.85
N ALA A 13 -17.60 -7.34 -7.14
CA ALA A 13 -18.44 -7.91 -8.19
C ALA A 13 -18.38 -9.45 -8.25
N ASN A 14 -17.31 -10.06 -7.76
CA ASN A 14 -17.06 -11.50 -7.85
C ASN A 14 -17.10 -12.22 -6.48
N ASP A 15 -17.56 -11.55 -5.41
CA ASP A 15 -17.60 -12.07 -4.03
C ASP A 15 -16.21 -12.53 -3.52
N GLU A 16 -15.15 -11.85 -3.99
CA GLU A 16 -13.77 -12.11 -3.59
C GLU A 16 -13.41 -11.32 -2.34
N LYS A 17 -12.50 -11.88 -1.53
CA LYS A 17 -12.11 -11.34 -0.23
C LYS A 17 -10.83 -10.50 -0.33
N VAL A 18 -10.84 -9.35 0.32
CA VAL A 18 -9.70 -8.43 0.39
C VAL A 18 -9.19 -8.30 1.82
N PHE A 19 -7.89 -8.42 2.04
CA PHE A 19 -7.27 -8.20 3.34
C PHE A 19 -6.32 -7.01 3.28
N LEU A 20 -6.49 -6.06 4.21
CA LEU A 20 -5.62 -4.88 4.34
C LEU A 20 -4.63 -5.13 5.47
N LEU A 21 -3.32 -5.02 5.17
CA LEU A 21 -2.27 -5.21 6.14
C LEU A 21 -1.40 -3.96 6.27
N GLY A 22 -1.17 -3.54 7.50
CA GLY A 22 -0.26 -2.42 7.80
C GLY A 22 -0.98 -1.08 7.91
N ALA A 23 -0.27 0.00 7.56
CA ALA A 23 -0.59 1.39 7.82
C ALA A 23 -0.52 1.78 9.32
N ALA A 24 -0.67 3.07 9.63
CA ALA A 24 -0.69 3.56 11.00
C ALA A 24 -1.95 3.10 11.74
N ASP A 25 -1.91 3.18 13.07
CA ASP A 25 -3.03 2.77 13.93
C ASP A 25 -4.35 3.43 13.50
N GLY A 26 -5.40 2.60 13.32
CA GLY A 26 -6.72 3.01 12.90
C GLY A 26 -6.86 3.40 11.41
N VAL A 27 -5.76 3.48 10.65
CA VAL A 27 -5.81 3.83 9.21
C VAL A 27 -6.40 2.69 8.40
N ALA A 28 -5.93 1.46 8.61
CA ALA A 28 -6.45 0.29 7.88
C ALA A 28 -7.96 0.09 8.12
N GLN A 29 -8.42 0.32 9.36
CA GLN A 29 -9.84 0.27 9.71
C GLN A 29 -10.63 1.34 8.95
N LYS A 30 -10.20 2.61 9.02
CA LYS A 30 -10.88 3.71 8.31
C LYS A 30 -10.91 3.50 6.81
N ALA A 31 -9.82 2.93 6.25
CA ALA A 31 -9.77 2.57 4.84
C ALA A 31 -10.80 1.49 4.51
N ALA A 32 -10.90 0.42 5.32
CA ALA A 32 -11.89 -0.63 5.16
C ALA A 32 -13.33 -0.09 5.23
N ASP A 33 -13.63 0.79 6.21
CA ASP A 33 -14.94 1.42 6.34
C ASP A 33 -15.30 2.27 5.09
N ALA A 34 -14.32 3.03 4.57
CA ALA A 34 -14.51 3.83 3.37
C ALA A 34 -14.71 2.95 2.11
N MET A 35 -13.98 1.81 2.04
CA MET A 35 -14.12 0.84 0.95
C MET A 35 -15.50 0.17 0.97
N ILE A 36 -15.99 -0.26 2.15
CA ILE A 36 -17.35 -0.81 2.32
C ILE A 36 -18.41 0.23 1.97
N LYS A 37 -18.22 1.49 2.36
CA LYS A 37 -19.15 2.56 2.01
C LYS A 37 -19.26 2.75 0.49
N LYS A 38 -18.17 2.59 -0.26
CA LYS A 38 -18.16 2.71 -1.73
C LYS A 38 -18.63 1.41 -2.42
N TYR A 39 -18.29 0.28 -1.84
CA TYR A 39 -18.58 -1.07 -2.35
C TYR A 39 -19.29 -1.90 -1.26
N PRO A 40 -20.62 -1.80 -1.10
CA PRO A 40 -21.33 -2.41 0.03
C PRO A 40 -21.28 -3.94 0.10
N THR A 41 -21.02 -4.62 -1.02
CA THR A 41 -20.89 -6.08 -1.08
C THR A 41 -19.46 -6.56 -0.88
N LEU A 42 -18.49 -5.64 -0.70
CA LEU A 42 -17.09 -5.98 -0.53
C LEU A 42 -16.85 -6.73 0.79
N ASN A 43 -16.26 -7.92 0.71
CA ASN A 43 -15.80 -8.68 1.86
C ASN A 43 -14.36 -8.28 2.19
N VAL A 44 -14.18 -7.37 3.13
CA VAL A 44 -12.86 -6.83 3.50
C VAL A 44 -12.61 -7.01 4.99
N ASN A 45 -11.38 -7.41 5.33
CA ASN A 45 -10.86 -7.44 6.69
C ASN A 45 -9.51 -6.73 6.75
N TRP A 46 -9.03 -6.42 7.94
CA TRP A 46 -7.80 -5.66 8.11
C TRP A 46 -7.06 -6.05 9.39
N PHE A 47 -5.75 -5.79 9.37
CA PHE A 47 -4.88 -5.90 10.54
C PHE A 47 -3.74 -4.89 10.43
N ALA A 48 -3.43 -4.19 11.53
CA ALA A 48 -2.36 -3.19 11.53
C ALA A 48 -0.96 -3.85 11.39
N GLY A 49 -0.82 -5.10 11.83
CA GLY A 49 0.47 -5.80 11.78
C GLY A 49 1.50 -5.18 12.73
N ALA A 50 2.78 -5.44 12.45
CA ALA A 50 3.87 -4.87 13.21
C ALA A 50 4.01 -3.36 12.96
N GLN A 51 4.17 -2.56 14.01
CA GLN A 51 4.41 -1.11 13.89
C GLN A 51 5.74 -0.79 13.21
N THR A 52 6.71 -1.70 13.30
CA THR A 52 8.02 -1.57 12.67
C THR A 52 8.44 -2.90 12.06
N VAL A 53 8.13 -3.08 10.79
CA VAL A 53 8.46 -4.30 10.02
C VAL A 53 9.96 -4.61 9.99
N LYS A 54 10.82 -3.59 10.12
CA LYS A 54 12.29 -3.77 10.21
C LYS A 54 12.75 -4.63 11.38
N VAL A 55 11.93 -4.79 12.41
CA VAL A 55 12.25 -5.45 13.68
C VAL A 55 11.10 -6.37 14.08
N GLU A 56 10.29 -6.82 13.11
CA GLU A 56 9.20 -7.75 13.36
C GLU A 56 9.78 -9.04 13.93
N LYS A 57 9.22 -9.48 15.05
CA LYS A 57 9.61 -10.74 15.66
C LYS A 57 8.89 -11.89 14.95
N ASP A 58 9.51 -13.06 14.91
CA ASP A 58 8.93 -14.27 14.29
C ASP A 58 7.52 -14.59 14.81
N GLU A 59 7.26 -14.29 16.09
CA GLU A 59 5.94 -14.49 16.71
C GLU A 59 4.88 -13.50 16.15
N GLU A 60 5.27 -12.24 15.91
CA GLU A 60 4.38 -11.21 15.33
C GLU A 60 4.07 -11.54 13.87
N ALA A 61 5.08 -11.95 13.10
CA ALA A 61 4.91 -12.40 11.73
C ALA A 61 3.98 -13.62 11.66
N SER A 62 4.19 -14.62 12.52
CA SER A 62 3.36 -15.83 12.60
C SER A 62 1.90 -15.51 12.94
N MET A 63 1.67 -14.59 13.87
CA MET A 63 0.32 -14.13 14.22
C MET A 63 -0.34 -13.38 13.07
N THR A 64 0.40 -12.53 12.38
CA THR A 64 -0.06 -11.79 11.20
C THR A 64 -0.49 -12.76 10.08
N ILE A 65 0.37 -13.74 9.77
CA ILE A 65 0.09 -14.78 8.78
C ILE A 65 -1.14 -15.61 9.16
N ALA A 66 -1.26 -16.00 10.45
CA ALA A 66 -2.42 -16.76 10.92
C ALA A 66 -3.74 -15.99 10.74
N LYS A 67 -3.75 -14.68 11.00
CA LYS A 67 -4.92 -13.81 10.78
C LYS A 67 -5.29 -13.69 9.31
N ILE A 68 -4.29 -13.51 8.43
CA ILE A 68 -4.51 -13.44 6.99
C ILE A 68 -5.06 -14.76 6.48
N ASN A 69 -4.41 -15.87 6.78
CA ASN A 69 -4.80 -17.20 6.32
C ASN A 69 -6.16 -17.66 6.90
N GLY A 70 -6.50 -17.23 8.14
CA GLY A 70 -7.79 -17.50 8.73
C GLY A 70 -8.96 -16.78 8.07
N PHE A 71 -8.70 -15.68 7.39
CA PHE A 71 -9.70 -14.98 6.59
C PHE A 71 -9.81 -15.54 5.16
N GLU A 72 -8.74 -16.20 4.66
CA GLU A 72 -8.64 -16.77 3.30
C GLU A 72 -8.88 -15.70 2.21
N PRO A 73 -8.09 -14.63 2.14
CA PRO A 73 -8.30 -13.57 1.18
C PRO A 73 -7.84 -13.97 -0.22
N ASP A 74 -8.53 -13.46 -1.24
CA ASP A 74 -8.06 -13.50 -2.62
C ASP A 74 -6.97 -12.44 -2.87
N TYR A 75 -7.14 -11.25 -2.28
CA TYR A 75 -6.21 -10.13 -2.39
C TYR A 75 -5.68 -9.71 -1.01
N LEU A 76 -4.36 -9.61 -0.91
CA LEU A 76 -3.65 -9.03 0.23
C LEU A 76 -3.02 -7.70 -0.17
N LEU A 77 -3.48 -6.61 0.41
CA LEU A 77 -2.97 -5.26 0.16
C LEU A 77 -2.08 -4.83 1.33
N VAL A 78 -0.76 -4.76 1.09
CA VAL A 78 0.24 -4.50 2.14
C VAL A 78 0.69 -3.04 2.13
N ALA A 79 0.54 -2.34 3.23
CA ALA A 79 0.80 -0.90 3.40
C ALA A 79 1.95 -0.61 4.40
N TYR A 80 3.01 -1.39 4.39
CA TYR A 80 4.20 -1.16 5.23
C TYR A 80 5.17 -0.12 4.66
N GLY A 81 4.88 0.39 3.44
CA GLY A 81 5.74 1.30 2.71
C GLY A 81 6.91 0.60 2.01
N SER A 82 7.36 1.22 0.90
CA SER A 82 8.49 0.71 0.12
C SER A 82 9.83 1.00 0.81
N PRO A 83 10.80 0.06 0.83
CA PRO A 83 10.76 -1.28 0.21
C PRO A 83 10.18 -2.38 1.11
N TRP A 84 9.80 -2.06 2.35
CA TRP A 84 9.50 -3.03 3.40
C TRP A 84 8.31 -3.92 3.10
N GLN A 85 7.28 -3.38 2.45
CA GLN A 85 6.11 -4.15 2.02
C GLN A 85 6.47 -5.25 1.03
N ASP A 86 7.38 -4.95 0.10
CA ASP A 86 7.78 -5.88 -0.95
C ASP A 86 8.67 -6.99 -0.37
N LEU A 87 9.59 -6.61 0.53
CA LEU A 87 10.42 -7.56 1.28
C LEU A 87 9.58 -8.46 2.18
N TRP A 88 8.61 -7.90 2.91
CA TRP A 88 7.72 -8.66 3.78
C TRP A 88 6.89 -9.69 2.99
N ILE A 89 6.35 -9.29 1.84
CA ILE A 89 5.61 -10.20 0.95
C ILE A 89 6.51 -11.35 0.50
N GLU A 90 7.73 -11.06 0.04
CA GLU A 90 8.66 -12.07 -0.46
C GLU A 90 9.11 -13.04 0.64
N GLU A 91 9.46 -12.54 1.82
CA GLU A 91 9.87 -13.36 2.97
C GLU A 91 8.74 -14.28 3.47
N ASN A 92 7.50 -13.79 3.49
CA ASN A 92 6.35 -14.53 4.02
C ASN A 92 5.57 -15.31 2.94
N ARG A 93 5.89 -15.12 1.67
CA ARG A 93 5.22 -15.78 0.54
C ARG A 93 4.99 -17.28 0.70
N PRO A 94 5.96 -18.09 1.19
CA PRO A 94 5.76 -19.54 1.36
C PRO A 94 4.66 -19.92 2.36
N TYR A 95 4.31 -19.00 3.26
CA TYR A 95 3.35 -19.22 4.34
C TYR A 95 1.99 -18.58 4.10
N LEU A 96 1.89 -17.69 3.10
CA LEU A 96 0.66 -16.96 2.77
C LEU A 96 -0.25 -17.80 1.87
N ARG A 97 -1.53 -17.90 2.23
CA ARG A 97 -2.59 -18.53 1.44
C ARG A 97 -3.44 -17.45 0.78
N VAL A 98 -2.84 -16.75 -0.19
CA VAL A 98 -3.49 -15.66 -0.93
C VAL A 98 -3.25 -15.85 -2.41
N ARG A 99 -4.18 -15.41 -3.26
CA ARG A 99 -4.02 -15.49 -4.72
C ARG A 99 -3.09 -14.38 -5.23
N VAL A 100 -3.25 -13.18 -4.69
CA VAL A 100 -2.47 -12.01 -5.08
C VAL A 100 -2.08 -11.20 -3.85
N ALA A 101 -0.78 -10.89 -3.69
CA ALA A 101 -0.27 -9.96 -2.68
C ALA A 101 0.38 -8.76 -3.35
N ILE A 102 0.02 -7.54 -2.93
CA ILE A 102 0.48 -6.29 -3.56
C ILE A 102 0.88 -5.29 -2.48
N GLY A 103 2.06 -4.69 -2.65
CA GLY A 103 2.49 -3.53 -1.88
C GLY A 103 1.77 -2.27 -2.36
N VAL A 104 0.94 -1.66 -1.51
CA VAL A 104 0.12 -0.49 -1.85
C VAL A 104 0.60 0.81 -1.20
N GLY A 105 1.56 0.73 -0.28
CA GLY A 105 2.15 1.89 0.40
C GLY A 105 1.08 2.82 0.99
N GLY A 106 1.15 4.10 0.67
CA GLY A 106 0.23 5.12 1.18
C GLY A 106 -1.17 5.14 0.54
N ALA A 107 -1.58 4.09 -0.19
CA ALA A 107 -2.93 4.05 -0.75
C ALA A 107 -4.01 3.90 0.34
N LEU A 108 -3.69 3.20 1.44
CA LEU A 108 -4.62 3.09 2.57
C LEU A 108 -4.82 4.43 3.29
N ASP A 109 -3.78 5.28 3.35
CA ASP A 109 -3.89 6.64 3.92
C ASP A 109 -4.82 7.53 3.07
N GLU A 110 -4.79 7.36 1.74
CA GLU A 110 -5.70 8.06 0.82
C GLU A 110 -7.14 7.59 1.02
N TRP A 111 -7.38 6.27 1.09
CA TRP A 111 -8.70 5.70 1.35
C TRP A 111 -9.25 6.06 2.74
N ALA A 112 -8.40 6.10 3.75
CA ALA A 112 -8.76 6.53 5.10
C ALA A 112 -9.02 8.05 5.22
N GLY A 113 -8.77 8.83 4.16
CA GLY A 113 -8.90 10.27 4.17
C GLY A 113 -7.85 11.00 5.02
N VAL A 114 -6.79 10.30 5.44
CA VAL A 114 -5.66 10.89 6.18
C VAL A 114 -4.86 11.80 5.26
N ILE A 115 -4.74 11.41 4.00
CA ILE A 115 -4.10 12.21 2.95
C ILE A 115 -5.20 12.66 1.98
N LYS A 116 -5.26 13.97 1.71
CA LYS A 116 -6.20 14.50 0.72
C LYS A 116 -5.87 13.95 -0.66
N LEU A 117 -6.87 13.39 -1.31
CA LEU A 117 -6.78 12.98 -2.71
C LEU A 117 -6.32 14.13 -3.59
N CYS A 118 -5.51 13.81 -4.58
CA CYS A 118 -5.11 14.78 -5.60
C CYS A 118 -6.35 15.23 -6.38
N PRO A 119 -6.60 16.53 -6.55
CA PRO A 119 -7.68 17.00 -7.41
C PRO A 119 -7.51 16.45 -8.85
N ASP A 120 -8.60 16.02 -9.48
CA ASP A 120 -8.59 15.42 -10.82
C ASP A 120 -7.87 16.28 -11.88
N LEU A 121 -7.98 17.61 -11.77
CA LEU A 121 -7.31 18.54 -12.67
C LEU A 121 -5.78 18.45 -12.54
N VAL A 122 -5.27 18.36 -11.30
CA VAL A 122 -3.83 18.26 -11.00
C VAL A 122 -3.29 16.91 -11.44
N ASP A 123 -4.08 15.85 -11.29
CA ASP A 123 -3.75 14.49 -11.72
C ASP A 123 -3.67 14.39 -13.25
N ARG A 124 -4.68 14.94 -13.97
CA ARG A 124 -4.70 15.00 -15.44
C ARG A 124 -3.54 15.79 -16.04
N LEU A 125 -3.04 16.81 -15.33
CA LEU A 125 -1.87 17.59 -15.73
C LEU A 125 -0.54 16.91 -15.41
N GLY A 126 -0.55 15.72 -14.80
CA GLY A 126 0.66 14.98 -14.44
C GLY A 126 1.37 15.50 -13.19
N PHE A 127 0.77 16.44 -12.44
CA PHE A 127 1.33 17.04 -11.24
C PHE A 127 0.97 16.32 -9.93
N LYS A 128 0.46 15.11 -9.98
CA LYS A 128 0.15 14.27 -8.81
C LYS A 128 1.34 14.12 -7.85
N TRP A 129 2.56 14.02 -8.38
CA TRP A 129 3.79 13.94 -7.59
C TRP A 129 4.08 15.22 -6.81
N VAL A 130 3.78 16.40 -7.39
CA VAL A 130 3.91 17.72 -6.71
C VAL A 130 2.89 17.80 -5.58
N TRP A 131 1.63 17.44 -5.86
CA TRP A 131 0.57 17.41 -4.85
C TRP A 131 0.96 16.52 -3.66
N ARG A 132 1.48 15.32 -3.92
CA ARG A 132 1.97 14.41 -2.89
C ARG A 132 3.16 14.97 -2.12
N LEU A 133 4.03 15.74 -2.76
CA LEU A 133 5.16 16.40 -2.10
C LEU A 133 4.69 17.48 -1.14
N VAL A 134 3.68 18.26 -1.52
CA VAL A 134 3.07 19.29 -0.66
C VAL A 134 2.32 18.66 0.51
N ALA A 135 1.58 17.57 0.25
CA ALA A 135 0.84 16.84 1.28
C ALA A 135 1.76 16.10 2.27
N GLU A 136 2.93 15.64 1.82
CA GLU A 136 3.89 14.87 2.62
C GLU A 136 5.34 15.38 2.40
N PRO A 137 5.75 16.48 3.05
CA PRO A 137 7.08 17.07 2.87
C PRO A 137 8.24 16.11 3.19
N ARG A 138 8.00 15.12 4.05
CA ARG A 138 8.99 14.08 4.40
C ARG A 138 9.42 13.23 3.20
N ARG A 139 8.69 13.25 2.09
CA ARG A 139 9.04 12.53 0.85
C ARG A 139 10.11 13.24 0.01
N ILE A 140 10.47 14.50 0.34
CA ILE A 140 11.48 15.26 -0.40
C ILE A 140 12.84 14.53 -0.48
N GLY A 141 13.23 13.86 0.59
CA GLY A 141 14.47 13.07 0.62
C GLY A 141 14.48 11.86 -0.34
N ARG A 142 13.29 11.33 -0.69
CA ARG A 142 13.15 10.25 -1.68
C ARG A 142 13.26 10.82 -3.11
N ILE A 143 12.64 11.96 -3.36
CA ILE A 143 12.71 12.66 -4.65
C ILE A 143 14.14 13.13 -4.93
N MET A 144 14.83 13.70 -3.93
CA MET A 144 16.23 14.10 -4.06
C MET A 144 17.15 12.93 -4.42
N ARG A 145 16.90 11.72 -3.90
CA ARG A 145 17.67 10.52 -4.29
C ARG A 145 17.42 10.11 -5.73
N VAL A 146 16.20 10.21 -6.23
CA VAL A 146 15.86 9.93 -7.64
C VAL A 146 16.54 10.94 -8.57
N LEU A 147 16.50 12.22 -8.22
CA LEU A 147 17.18 13.27 -8.98
C LEU A 147 18.70 13.07 -8.98
N HIS A 148 19.28 12.76 -7.82
CA HIS A 148 20.72 12.46 -7.71
C HIS A 148 21.10 11.24 -8.56
N PHE A 149 20.31 10.17 -8.53
CA PHE A 149 20.52 9.00 -9.39
C PHE A 149 20.45 9.38 -10.88
N GLY A 150 19.45 10.17 -11.28
CA GLY A 150 19.33 10.65 -12.66
C GLY A 150 20.55 11.47 -13.12
N LEU A 151 21.07 12.33 -12.24
CA LEU A 151 22.30 13.09 -12.52
C LEU A 151 23.53 12.18 -12.64
N LEU A 152 23.66 11.16 -11.82
CA LEU A 152 24.75 10.18 -11.91
C LEU A 152 24.70 9.40 -13.23
N VAL A 153 23.50 8.96 -13.66
CA VAL A 153 23.31 8.27 -14.95
C VAL A 153 23.70 9.17 -16.13
N LEU A 154 23.28 10.44 -16.09
CA LEU A 154 23.65 11.41 -17.13
C LEU A 154 25.16 11.69 -17.14
N TYR A 155 25.77 11.82 -15.97
CA TYR A 155 27.21 12.02 -15.84
C TYR A 155 28.01 10.86 -16.44
N HIS A 156 27.67 9.60 -16.13
CA HIS A 156 28.32 8.43 -16.71
C HIS A 156 28.13 8.34 -18.23
N LYS A 157 26.94 8.68 -18.73
CA LYS A 157 26.65 8.65 -20.17
C LYS A 157 27.39 9.72 -20.99
N ILE A 158 27.91 10.79 -20.36
CA ILE A 158 28.64 11.86 -21.01
C ILE A 158 30.16 11.56 -21.00
N ILE A 159 30.64 10.72 -20.07
CA ILE A 159 32.06 10.41 -19.91
C ILE A 159 32.47 9.14 -20.67
N ASP A 160 31.53 8.22 -20.95
CA ASP A 160 31.68 7.07 -21.84
C ASP A 160 31.35 7.46 -23.31
#